data_bef3da957d53570255622f7091f7a644
#
_entry.id   bef3da957d53570255622f7091f7a644
#
_cell.length_a   1.000
_cell.length_b   1.000
_cell.length_c   1.000
_cell.angle_alpha   90.00
_cell.angle_beta   90.00
_cell.angle_gamma   90.00
#
_symmetry.space_group_name_H-M   'P 1'
#
loop_
_entity.id
_entity.type
_entity.pdbx_description
1 polymer ?
#
loop_
_entity_poly.entity_id
_entity_poly.type
_entity_poly.pdbx_seq_one_letter_code
_entity_poly.pdbx_strand_id
1 'polypeptide(L)'
;MIEESKAEKGQIQHFVMFWLKPQLTKAEIIQFESFFESLKPIKYIKTLSYGLAANTPVRPVTDNSFTYSLTITFANIADHNAYQEDKTHLDAVEKFSKNWYRVVVHDTVIS
;
A
#
# COMPACT_ATOMS: atom_id res chain seq x y z
N MET A 1 4.96 -26.26 8.59
CA MET A 1 4.21 -26.42 7.34
C MET A 1 3.71 -25.08 6.86
N ILE A 2 3.81 -24.81 5.58
CA ILE A 2 3.39 -23.55 4.99
C ILE A 2 2.01 -23.72 4.35
N GLU A 3 1.09 -22.81 4.66
CA GLU A 3 -0.18 -22.73 3.94
C GLU A 3 0.01 -21.96 2.64
N GLU A 4 -0.60 -22.44 1.58
CA GLU A 4 -0.58 -21.72 0.32
C GLU A 4 -1.34 -20.42 0.43
N SER A 5 -0.82 -19.39 -0.21
CA SER A 5 -1.50 -18.10 -0.31
C SER A 5 -2.82 -18.25 -1.06
N LYS A 6 -3.83 -17.47 -0.64
CA LYS A 6 -5.12 -17.41 -1.35
C LYS A 6 -5.03 -16.60 -2.65
N ALA A 7 -3.93 -15.89 -2.87
CA ALA A 7 -3.72 -15.17 -4.12
C ALA A 7 -3.56 -16.16 -5.27
N GLU A 8 -4.26 -15.91 -6.36
CA GLU A 8 -4.27 -16.80 -7.52
C GLU A 8 -3.27 -16.36 -8.57
N LYS A 9 -2.75 -17.34 -9.32
CA LYS A 9 -1.86 -17.09 -10.45
C LYS A 9 -2.46 -16.06 -11.40
N GLY A 10 -1.64 -15.09 -11.79
CA GLY A 10 -2.05 -14.02 -12.71
C GLY A 10 -2.62 -12.79 -12.02
N GLN A 11 -2.94 -12.87 -10.74
CA GLN A 11 -3.33 -11.69 -9.99
C GLN A 11 -2.14 -10.75 -9.83
N ILE A 12 -2.43 -9.46 -9.67
CA ILE A 12 -1.42 -8.44 -9.46
C ILE A 12 -1.33 -8.13 -7.98
N GLN A 13 -0.11 -8.17 -7.43
CA GLN A 13 0.18 -7.68 -6.09
C GLN A 13 0.84 -6.32 -6.22
N HIS A 14 0.15 -5.31 -5.75
CA HIS A 14 0.57 -3.91 -5.75
C HIS A 14 1.09 -3.58 -4.36
N PHE A 15 2.40 -3.42 -4.21
CA PHE A 15 3.06 -3.18 -2.93
C PHE A 15 3.62 -1.77 -2.92
N VAL A 16 3.17 -0.96 -1.95
CA VAL A 16 3.54 0.46 -1.86
C VAL A 16 4.15 0.74 -0.50
N MET A 17 5.28 1.44 -0.49
CA MET A 17 5.91 1.92 0.73
C MET A 17 5.85 3.44 0.77
N PHE A 18 5.45 3.98 1.93
CA PHE A 18 5.29 5.42 2.15
C PHE A 18 6.26 5.89 3.22
N TRP A 19 7.01 6.94 2.91
CA TRP A 19 7.81 7.67 3.89
C TRP A 19 7.09 8.95 4.22
N LEU A 20 6.53 9.03 5.44
CA LEU A 20 5.82 10.22 5.89
C LEU A 20 6.82 11.28 6.37
N LYS A 21 6.43 12.54 6.29
CA LYS A 21 7.29 13.66 6.66
C LYS A 21 7.67 13.56 8.14
N PRO A 22 8.96 13.79 8.49
CA PRO A 22 9.45 13.57 9.86
C PRO A 22 8.87 14.51 10.90
N GLN A 23 8.33 15.67 10.48
CA GLN A 23 7.72 16.63 11.40
C GLN A 23 6.32 16.23 11.86
N LEU A 24 5.71 15.18 11.30
CA LEU A 24 4.39 14.73 11.72
C LEU A 24 4.44 14.15 13.14
N THR A 25 3.41 14.46 13.93
CA THR A 25 3.24 13.86 15.26
C THR A 25 2.78 12.40 15.15
N LYS A 26 2.87 11.65 16.26
CA LYS A 26 2.35 10.28 16.29
C LYS A 26 0.87 10.24 15.93
N ALA A 27 0.08 11.21 16.42
CA ALA A 27 -1.34 11.30 16.11
C ALA A 27 -1.57 11.51 14.61
N GLU A 28 -0.78 12.38 13.98
CA GLU A 28 -0.89 12.65 12.56
C GLU A 28 -0.49 11.43 11.71
N ILE A 29 0.53 10.69 12.15
CA ILE A 29 0.94 9.45 11.48
C ILE A 29 -0.21 8.43 11.51
N ILE A 30 -0.86 8.25 12.66
CA ILE A 30 -2.00 7.32 12.78
C ILE A 30 -3.19 7.81 11.96
N GLN A 31 -3.45 9.13 11.92
CA GLN A 31 -4.51 9.69 11.09
C GLN A 31 -4.31 9.41 9.60
N PHE A 32 -3.05 9.24 9.16
CA PHE A 32 -2.75 8.89 7.77
C PHE A 32 -3.42 7.56 7.37
N GLU A 33 -3.73 6.69 8.32
CA GLU A 33 -4.43 5.43 8.02
C GLU A 33 -5.78 5.65 7.36
N SER A 34 -6.37 6.84 7.52
CA SER A 34 -7.61 7.21 6.82
C SER A 34 -7.44 7.18 5.30
N PHE A 35 -6.22 7.41 4.80
CA PHE A 35 -5.91 7.26 3.38
C PHE A 35 -6.21 5.83 2.91
N PHE A 36 -5.70 4.85 3.63
CA PHE A 36 -5.90 3.44 3.30
C PHE A 36 -7.36 3.03 3.42
N GLU A 37 -8.04 3.49 4.49
CA GLU A 37 -9.45 3.20 4.69
C GLU A 37 -10.31 3.77 3.57
N SER A 38 -9.95 4.95 3.05
CA SER A 38 -10.69 5.58 1.96
C SER A 38 -10.58 4.84 0.63
N LEU A 39 -9.58 3.97 0.47
CA LEU A 39 -9.40 3.17 -0.75
C LEU A 39 -10.26 1.91 -0.78
N LYS A 40 -10.66 1.41 0.38
CA LYS A 40 -11.36 0.12 0.50
C LYS A 40 -12.63 -0.02 -0.34
N PRO A 41 -13.45 1.03 -0.54
CA PRO A 41 -14.66 0.90 -1.36
C PRO A 41 -14.41 0.72 -2.85
N ILE A 42 -13.18 0.91 -3.34
CA ILE A 42 -12.89 0.84 -4.77
C ILE A 42 -13.11 -0.60 -5.27
N LYS A 43 -14.02 -0.76 -6.23
CA LYS A 43 -14.53 -2.08 -6.65
C LYS A 43 -13.50 -3.00 -7.31
N TYR A 44 -12.39 -2.44 -7.81
CA TYR A 44 -11.34 -3.23 -8.49
C TYR A 44 -10.43 -3.97 -7.53
N ILE A 45 -10.44 -3.61 -6.26
CA ILE A 45 -9.56 -4.20 -5.24
C ILE A 45 -10.09 -5.57 -4.82
N LYS A 46 -9.21 -6.58 -4.84
CA LYS A 46 -9.52 -7.91 -4.30
C LYS A 46 -9.23 -7.96 -2.80
N THR A 47 -8.02 -7.58 -2.42
CA THR A 47 -7.61 -7.53 -1.00
C THR A 47 -6.80 -6.28 -0.76
N LEU A 48 -6.86 -5.77 0.46
CA LEU A 48 -6.08 -4.61 0.89
C LEU A 48 -5.64 -4.81 2.33
N SER A 49 -4.36 -4.60 2.58
CA SER A 49 -3.81 -4.56 3.94
C SER A 49 -2.75 -3.47 4.02
N TYR A 50 -2.55 -2.94 5.22
CA TYR A 50 -1.53 -1.92 5.47
C TYR A 50 -1.01 -2.04 6.88
N GLY A 51 0.16 -1.47 7.13
CA GLY A 51 0.75 -1.48 8.47
C GLY A 51 2.00 -0.65 8.55
N LEU A 52 2.41 -0.38 9.78
CA LEU A 52 3.66 0.30 10.09
C LEU A 52 4.84 -0.65 9.87
N ALA A 53 6.02 -0.08 9.56
CA ALA A 53 7.25 -0.85 9.49
C ALA A 53 7.47 -1.60 10.80
N ALA A 54 7.78 -2.90 10.70
CA ALA A 54 8.00 -3.72 11.87
C ALA A 54 9.40 -3.50 12.44
N ASN A 55 9.55 -3.68 13.76
CA ASN A 55 10.82 -3.56 14.43
C ASN A 55 11.55 -4.92 14.43
N THR A 56 11.90 -5.39 13.24
CA THR A 56 12.66 -6.65 13.09
C THR A 56 14.15 -6.39 13.24
N PRO A 57 14.95 -7.44 13.53
CA PRO A 57 16.41 -7.27 13.66
C PRO A 57 17.03 -6.65 12.41
N VAL A 58 17.99 -5.75 12.61
CA VAL A 58 18.69 -5.08 11.51
C VAL A 58 19.55 -6.09 10.75
N ARG A 59 19.38 -6.10 9.41
CA ARG A 59 20.18 -6.94 8.50
C ARG A 59 20.54 -6.10 7.27
N PRO A 60 21.64 -6.41 6.58
CA PRO A 60 22.02 -5.63 5.38
C PRO A 60 20.95 -5.56 4.30
N VAL A 61 20.08 -6.57 4.20
CA VAL A 61 19.04 -6.63 3.18
C VAL A 61 17.69 -6.11 3.66
N THR A 62 17.57 -5.74 4.93
CA THR A 62 16.31 -5.25 5.50
C THR A 62 16.28 -3.73 5.46
N ASP A 63 15.34 -3.18 4.72
CA ASP A 63 15.10 -1.73 4.69
C ASP A 63 13.70 -1.45 5.23
N ASN A 64 13.62 -1.18 6.53
CA ASN A 64 12.39 -0.79 7.22
C ASN A 64 12.38 0.71 7.53
N SER A 65 13.01 1.52 6.66
CA SER A 65 13.03 2.97 6.82
C SER A 65 11.69 3.63 6.47
N PHE A 66 10.79 2.92 5.79
CA PHE A 66 9.46 3.43 5.45
C PHE A 66 8.58 3.56 6.70
N THR A 67 7.53 4.38 6.61
CA THR A 67 6.55 4.53 7.70
C THR A 67 5.45 3.48 7.59
N TYR A 68 4.77 3.43 6.44
CA TYR A 68 3.70 2.46 6.17
C TYR A 68 3.98 1.68 4.90
N SER A 69 3.51 0.44 4.87
CA SER A 69 3.36 -0.29 3.62
C SER A 69 1.89 -0.58 3.37
N LEU A 70 1.53 -0.65 2.09
CA LEU A 70 0.19 -0.97 1.60
C LEU A 70 0.32 -2.10 0.60
N THR A 71 -0.45 -3.17 0.79
CA THR A 71 -0.51 -4.26 -0.17
C THR A 71 -1.92 -4.40 -0.68
N ILE A 72 -2.06 -4.29 -2.00
CA ILE A 72 -3.35 -4.46 -2.67
C ILE A 72 -3.20 -5.57 -3.70
N THR A 73 -4.19 -6.45 -3.80
CA THR A 73 -4.24 -7.41 -4.92
C THR A 73 -5.38 -7.07 -5.85
N PHE A 74 -5.14 -7.27 -7.15
CA PHE A 74 -6.12 -7.08 -8.23
C PHE A 74 -6.24 -8.37 -9.02
N ALA A 75 -7.40 -8.60 -9.61
CA ALA A 75 -7.64 -9.80 -10.43
C ALA A 75 -6.69 -9.87 -11.64
N ASN A 76 -6.34 -8.72 -12.21
CA ASN A 76 -5.54 -8.61 -13.43
C ASN A 76 -5.00 -7.19 -13.59
N ILE A 77 -4.17 -6.98 -14.62
CA ILE A 77 -3.58 -5.68 -14.91
C ILE A 77 -4.65 -4.63 -15.28
N ALA A 78 -5.69 -5.04 -15.97
CA ALA A 78 -6.76 -4.10 -16.35
C ALA A 78 -7.44 -3.50 -15.11
N ASP A 79 -7.69 -4.31 -14.09
CA ASP A 79 -8.28 -3.82 -12.84
C ASP A 79 -7.30 -2.92 -12.07
N HIS A 80 -6.01 -3.26 -12.06
CA HIS A 80 -4.98 -2.38 -11.50
C HIS A 80 -4.99 -1.01 -12.18
N ASN A 81 -5.02 -1.00 -13.52
CA ASN A 81 -5.01 0.25 -14.28
C ASN A 81 -6.28 1.07 -14.04
N ALA A 82 -7.44 0.40 -13.95
CA ALA A 82 -8.70 1.06 -13.64
C ALA A 82 -8.69 1.69 -12.24
N TYR A 83 -8.09 1.00 -11.26
CA TYR A 83 -7.88 1.53 -9.91
C TYR A 83 -7.05 2.82 -9.94
N GLN A 84 -5.96 2.84 -10.72
CA GLN A 84 -5.07 4.01 -10.78
C GLN A 84 -5.81 5.26 -11.28
N GLU A 85 -6.80 5.10 -12.15
CA GLU A 85 -7.57 6.20 -12.72
C GLU A 85 -8.89 6.45 -11.98
N ASP A 86 -9.25 5.62 -11.01
CA ASP A 86 -10.50 5.73 -10.26
C ASP A 86 -10.53 7.05 -9.47
N LYS A 87 -11.67 7.75 -9.53
CA LYS A 87 -11.82 9.05 -8.87
C LYS A 87 -11.57 8.97 -7.37
N THR A 88 -12.04 7.90 -6.71
CA THR A 88 -11.82 7.72 -5.27
C THR A 88 -10.34 7.64 -4.96
N HIS A 89 -9.55 6.91 -5.77
CA HIS A 89 -8.09 6.83 -5.62
C HIS A 89 -7.44 8.19 -5.83
N LEU A 90 -7.79 8.89 -6.91
CA LEU A 90 -7.21 10.19 -7.23
C LEU A 90 -7.52 11.22 -6.14
N ASP A 91 -8.76 11.25 -5.64
CA ASP A 91 -9.16 12.16 -4.56
C ASP A 91 -8.39 11.85 -3.27
N ALA A 92 -8.19 10.58 -2.94
CA ALA A 92 -7.43 10.18 -1.76
C ALA A 92 -5.97 10.62 -1.87
N VAL A 93 -5.33 10.41 -3.02
CA VAL A 93 -3.95 10.85 -3.26
C VAL A 93 -3.85 12.37 -3.12
N GLU A 94 -4.75 13.13 -3.72
CA GLU A 94 -4.76 14.58 -3.62
C GLU A 94 -4.86 15.04 -2.17
N LYS A 95 -5.74 14.42 -1.39
CA LYS A 95 -5.96 14.80 0.01
C LYS A 95 -4.78 14.47 0.91
N PHE A 96 -4.12 13.34 0.71
CA PHE A 96 -3.12 12.82 1.65
C PHE A 96 -1.66 12.95 1.21
N SER A 97 -1.40 13.25 -0.08
CA SER A 97 -0.02 13.29 -0.60
C SER A 97 0.88 14.31 0.10
N LYS A 98 0.30 15.36 0.69
CA LYS A 98 1.05 16.36 1.47
C LYS A 98 1.77 15.76 2.68
N ASN A 99 1.35 14.57 3.13
CA ASN A 99 1.90 13.93 4.33
C ASN A 99 3.14 13.09 4.04
N TRP A 100 3.41 12.72 2.79
CA TRP A 100 4.58 11.91 2.46
C TRP A 100 5.62 12.71 1.69
N TYR A 101 6.88 12.28 1.78
CA TYR A 101 7.97 12.86 0.98
C TYR A 101 8.57 11.85 -0.01
N ARG A 102 8.23 10.57 0.14
CA ARG A 102 8.69 9.51 -0.76
C ARG A 102 7.68 8.38 -0.81
N VAL A 103 7.48 7.84 -2.00
CA VAL A 103 6.64 6.64 -2.23
C VAL A 103 7.39 5.75 -3.20
N VAL A 104 7.41 4.45 -2.92
CA VAL A 104 7.97 3.44 -3.81
C VAL A 104 6.92 2.37 -4.05
N VAL A 105 6.71 2.01 -5.32
CA VAL A 105 5.73 1.01 -5.73
C VAL A 105 6.44 -0.15 -6.42
N HIS A 106 6.05 -1.37 -6.05
CA HIS A 106 6.45 -2.58 -6.76
C HIS A 106 5.20 -3.35 -7.14
N ASP A 107 5.08 -3.71 -8.41
CA ASP A 107 3.98 -4.50 -8.93
C ASP A 107 4.49 -5.87 -9.35
N THR A 108 3.84 -6.92 -8.86
CA THR A 108 4.22 -8.31 -9.11
C THR A 108 3.05 -9.06 -9.73
N VAL A 109 3.34 -9.88 -10.74
CA VAL A 109 2.37 -10.87 -11.24
C VAL A 109 2.56 -12.14 -10.42
N ILE A 110 1.49 -12.59 -9.76
CA ILE A 110 1.57 -13.77 -8.91
C ILE A 110 1.71 -15.03 -9.77
N SER A 111 2.70 -15.82 -9.42
CA SER A 111 3.02 -17.06 -10.12
C SER A 111 2.16 -18.24 -9.68
#